data_c81fb4e0debecb7cdd0d65787325c271
#
_entry.id   c81fb4e0debecb7cdd0d65787325c271
#
_cell.length_a   1.000
_cell.length_b   1.000
_cell.length_c   1.000
_cell.angle_alpha   90.00
_cell.angle_beta   90.00
_cell.angle_gamma   90.00
#
_symmetry.space_group_name_H-M   'P 1'
#
loop_
_entity.id
_entity.type
_entity.pdbx_description
1 polymer ?
#
loop_
_entity_poly.entity_id
_entity_poly.type
_entity_poly.pdbx_seq_one_letter_code
_entity_poly.pdbx_strand_id
1 'polypeptide(L)'
;MTVKALPTDSAKRKEFPVYSGFVAYFPNAMAQVAHLSYLGNQKHHKDKPLHWDHAKSTDEKDCEMRHMIDALQAESHDEMVTELSSKAWRAMADLERYLTGKCTYTQPIK
;
A
#
# COMPACT_ATOMS: atom_id res chain seq x y z
N MET A 1 -13.25 8.96 -15.12
CA MET A 1 -12.07 9.82 -15.32
C MET A 1 -10.89 9.26 -14.53
N THR A 2 -9.75 9.13 -15.16
CA THR A 2 -8.54 8.62 -14.51
C THR A 2 -7.79 9.75 -13.83
N VAL A 3 -7.48 9.56 -12.56
CA VAL A 3 -6.61 10.49 -11.81
C VAL A 3 -5.17 10.25 -12.25
N LYS A 4 -4.50 11.30 -12.69
CA LYS A 4 -3.09 11.20 -13.06
C LYS A 4 -2.21 11.46 -11.84
N ALA A 5 -1.28 10.56 -11.60
CA ALA A 5 -0.41 10.65 -10.44
C ALA A 5 0.63 11.79 -10.57
N LEU A 6 1.06 12.06 -11.79
CA LEU A 6 2.13 13.03 -12.01
C LEU A 6 1.62 14.28 -12.71
N PRO A 7 2.23 15.45 -12.45
CA PRO A 7 1.87 16.66 -13.18
C PRO A 7 2.25 16.53 -14.65
N THR A 8 1.67 17.41 -15.51
CA THR A 8 1.95 17.41 -16.94
C THR A 8 3.11 18.34 -17.30
N ASP A 9 3.40 19.33 -16.48
CA ASP A 9 4.48 20.27 -16.72
C ASP A 9 5.83 19.60 -16.51
N SER A 10 6.72 19.73 -17.51
CA SER A 10 8.00 19.03 -17.50
C SER A 10 8.87 19.38 -16.29
N ALA A 11 8.93 20.66 -15.93
CA ALA A 11 9.73 21.10 -14.78
C ALA A 11 9.18 20.54 -13.47
N LYS A 12 7.85 20.54 -13.32
CA LYS A 12 7.21 20.02 -12.12
C LYS A 12 7.34 18.52 -12.00
N ARG A 13 7.33 17.79 -13.12
CA ARG A 13 7.52 16.34 -13.10
C ARG A 13 8.86 15.95 -12.48
N LYS A 14 9.89 16.79 -12.66
CA LYS A 14 11.22 16.54 -12.11
C LYS A 14 11.27 16.64 -10.59
N GLU A 15 10.25 17.24 -9.98
CA GLU A 15 10.13 17.29 -8.53
C GLU A 15 9.58 15.97 -7.94
N PHE A 16 9.31 14.98 -8.80
CA PHE A 16 8.81 13.66 -8.39
C PHE A 16 9.83 12.58 -8.77
N PRO A 17 10.97 12.52 -8.06
CA PRO A 17 12.03 11.55 -8.40
C PRO A 17 11.64 10.14 -7.90
N VAL A 18 10.68 9.52 -8.59
CA VAL A 18 10.09 8.24 -8.16
C VAL A 18 11.13 7.15 -7.99
N TYR A 19 12.08 7.06 -8.90
CA TYR A 19 13.13 6.04 -8.78
C TYR A 19 14.15 6.43 -7.71
N SER A 20 14.80 7.57 -7.87
CA SER A 20 15.93 7.96 -7.01
C SER A 20 15.50 8.39 -5.61
N GLY A 21 14.25 8.82 -5.46
CA GLY A 21 13.73 9.30 -4.18
C GLY A 21 12.81 8.30 -3.46
N PHE A 22 12.51 7.18 -4.09
CA PHE A 22 11.62 6.19 -3.48
C PHE A 22 12.07 4.76 -3.75
N VAL A 23 12.03 4.33 -5.01
CA VAL A 23 12.33 2.94 -5.36
C VAL A 23 13.74 2.55 -4.93
N ALA A 24 14.71 3.43 -5.17
CA ALA A 24 16.10 3.16 -4.83
C ALA A 24 16.36 3.08 -3.33
N TYR A 25 15.47 3.70 -2.52
CA TYR A 25 15.62 3.66 -1.06
C TYR A 25 15.09 2.36 -0.44
N PHE A 26 14.07 1.75 -1.04
CA PHE A 26 13.31 0.68 -0.39
C PHE A 26 13.19 -0.60 -1.22
N PRO A 27 14.28 -1.08 -1.87
CA PRO A 27 14.14 -2.27 -2.72
C PRO A 27 13.69 -3.52 -1.96
N ASN A 28 14.22 -3.72 -0.74
CA ASN A 28 13.87 -4.89 0.05
C ASN A 28 12.43 -4.80 0.57
N ALA A 29 12.05 -3.63 1.06
CA ALA A 29 10.69 -3.42 1.56
C ALA A 29 9.68 -3.56 0.43
N MET A 30 9.96 -2.98 -0.74
CA MET A 30 9.06 -3.07 -1.89
C MET A 30 8.87 -4.51 -2.34
N ALA A 31 9.95 -5.31 -2.35
CA ALA A 31 9.85 -6.71 -2.72
C ALA A 31 8.92 -7.48 -1.78
N GLN A 32 9.02 -7.23 -0.48
CA GLN A 32 8.18 -7.91 0.51
C GLN A 32 6.72 -7.45 0.42
N VAL A 33 6.47 -6.18 0.19
CA VAL A 33 5.11 -5.68 0.02
C VAL A 33 4.48 -6.27 -1.25
N ALA A 34 5.25 -6.35 -2.34
CA ALA A 34 4.78 -6.97 -3.58
C ALA A 34 4.48 -8.45 -3.38
N HIS A 35 5.34 -9.16 -2.63
CA HIS A 35 5.14 -10.58 -2.33
C HIS A 35 3.85 -10.80 -1.52
N LEU A 36 3.56 -9.89 -0.62
CA LEU A 36 2.31 -9.94 0.16
C LEU A 36 1.09 -9.91 -0.77
N SER A 37 1.12 -9.08 -1.81
CA SER A 37 0.04 -9.02 -2.79
C SER A 37 -0.13 -10.34 -3.52
N TYR A 38 0.98 -10.97 -3.89
CA TYR A 38 0.94 -12.30 -4.51
C TYR A 38 0.31 -13.33 -3.58
N LEU A 39 0.76 -13.38 -2.32
CA LEU A 39 0.23 -14.33 -1.35
C LEU A 39 -1.26 -14.12 -1.08
N GLY A 40 -1.69 -12.87 -1.00
CA GLY A 40 -3.10 -12.54 -0.83
C GLY A 40 -3.95 -13.01 -2.00
N ASN A 41 -3.44 -12.83 -3.21
CA ASN A 41 -4.14 -13.30 -4.40
C ASN A 41 -4.24 -14.83 -4.43
N GLN A 42 -3.17 -15.53 -4.06
CA GLN A 42 -3.20 -17.00 -3.98
C GLN A 42 -4.20 -17.49 -2.94
N LYS A 43 -4.34 -16.77 -1.84
CA LYS A 43 -5.26 -17.16 -0.76
C LYS A 43 -6.72 -16.93 -1.13
N HIS A 44 -7.03 -15.81 -1.77
CA HIS A 44 -8.42 -15.38 -1.98
C HIS A 44 -8.90 -15.47 -3.42
N HIS A 45 -7.99 -15.46 -4.39
CA HIS A 45 -8.32 -15.38 -5.82
C HIS A 45 -7.37 -16.22 -6.65
N LYS A 46 -7.13 -17.47 -6.22
CA LYS A 46 -6.09 -18.35 -6.79
C LYS A 46 -6.13 -18.48 -8.32
N ASP A 47 -7.32 -18.54 -8.88
CA ASP A 47 -7.50 -18.78 -10.32
C ASP A 47 -7.71 -17.51 -11.11
N LYS A 48 -7.45 -16.34 -10.50
CA LYS A 48 -7.64 -15.04 -11.15
C LYS A 48 -6.32 -14.30 -11.26
N PRO A 49 -6.21 -13.40 -12.25
CA PRO A 49 -5.04 -12.53 -12.34
C PRO A 49 -4.90 -11.68 -11.09
N LEU A 50 -3.68 -11.29 -10.78
CA LEU A 50 -3.40 -10.40 -9.66
C LEU A 50 -4.18 -9.09 -9.84
N HIS A 51 -4.89 -8.68 -8.80
CA HIS A 51 -5.66 -7.45 -8.82
C HIS A 51 -5.93 -6.98 -7.40
N TRP A 52 -6.22 -5.70 -7.26
CA TRP A 52 -6.65 -5.11 -6.00
C TRP A 52 -8.17 -4.95 -6.01
N ASP A 53 -8.85 -5.67 -5.15
CA ASP A 53 -10.31 -5.53 -5.01
C ASP A 53 -10.61 -4.37 -4.08
N HIS A 54 -10.85 -3.20 -4.67
CA HIS A 54 -11.10 -1.96 -3.92
C HIS A 54 -12.37 -2.01 -3.08
N ALA A 55 -13.31 -2.86 -3.43
CA ALA A 55 -14.60 -2.94 -2.73
C ALA A 55 -14.58 -3.85 -1.51
N LYS A 56 -13.58 -4.72 -1.42
CA LYS A 56 -13.58 -5.79 -0.41
C LYS A 56 -13.26 -5.30 0.99
N SER A 57 -12.40 -4.31 1.12
CA SER A 57 -11.96 -3.79 2.42
C SER A 57 -11.78 -2.28 2.31
N THR A 58 -12.39 -1.54 3.24
CA THR A 58 -12.33 -0.08 3.24
C THR A 58 -11.80 0.47 4.55
N ASP A 59 -11.38 -0.40 5.47
CA ASP A 59 -10.90 -0.02 6.79
C ASP A 59 -9.38 -0.04 6.88
N GLU A 60 -8.71 0.59 5.92
CA GLU A 60 -7.25 0.54 5.81
C GLU A 60 -6.54 1.01 7.08
N LYS A 61 -7.04 2.08 7.71
CA LYS A 61 -6.40 2.60 8.92
C LYS A 61 -6.47 1.62 10.08
N ASP A 62 -7.61 0.99 10.27
CA ASP A 62 -7.76 0.00 11.34
C ASP A 62 -6.92 -1.23 11.07
N CYS A 63 -6.87 -1.67 9.81
CA CYS A 63 -6.02 -2.79 9.42
C CYS A 63 -4.55 -2.46 9.65
N GLU A 64 -4.13 -1.26 9.29
CA GLU A 64 -2.75 -0.81 9.50
C GLU A 64 -2.38 -0.86 10.98
N MET A 65 -3.26 -0.36 11.85
CA MET A 65 -2.98 -0.33 13.28
C MET A 65 -2.99 -1.74 13.89
N ARG A 66 -3.87 -2.61 13.43
CA ARG A 66 -3.86 -4.01 13.91
C ARG A 66 -2.56 -4.70 13.54
N HIS A 67 -2.05 -4.48 12.33
CA HIS A 67 -0.75 -5.04 11.93
C HIS A 67 0.40 -4.45 12.73
N MET A 68 0.32 -3.19 13.12
CA MET A 68 1.32 -2.59 14.00
C MET A 68 1.35 -3.30 15.35
N ILE A 69 0.18 -3.57 15.94
CA ILE A 69 0.09 -4.29 17.21
C ILE A 69 0.64 -5.70 17.07
N ASP A 70 0.26 -6.39 16.01
CA ASP A 70 0.75 -7.74 15.76
C ASP A 70 2.25 -7.77 15.55
N ALA A 71 2.82 -6.74 14.91
CA ALA A 71 4.26 -6.63 14.75
C ALA A 71 4.98 -6.50 16.09
N LEU A 72 4.40 -5.74 17.03
CA LEU A 72 4.97 -5.59 18.37
C LEU A 72 5.01 -6.91 19.13
N GLN A 73 4.17 -7.85 18.77
CA GLN A 73 4.02 -9.12 19.45
C GLN A 73 4.51 -10.30 18.61
N ALA A 74 5.19 -10.03 17.50
CA ALA A 74 5.71 -11.09 16.63
C ALA A 74 6.74 -11.93 17.36
N GLU A 75 6.62 -13.25 17.19
CA GLU A 75 7.50 -14.20 17.86
C GLU A 75 8.54 -14.81 16.92
N SER A 76 8.54 -14.44 15.64
CA SER A 76 9.49 -14.93 14.67
C SER A 76 9.82 -13.87 13.65
N HIS A 77 10.92 -14.07 12.93
CA HIS A 77 11.32 -13.20 11.82
C HIS A 77 10.22 -13.15 10.76
N ASP A 78 9.69 -14.31 10.38
CA ASP A 78 8.67 -14.38 9.33
C ASP A 78 7.38 -13.65 9.73
N GLU A 79 6.95 -13.78 10.98
CA GLU A 79 5.82 -13.01 11.48
C GLU A 79 6.08 -11.52 11.41
N MET A 80 7.26 -11.08 11.84
CA MET A 80 7.60 -9.66 11.81
C MET A 80 7.57 -9.11 10.38
N VAL A 81 8.18 -9.83 9.43
CA VAL A 81 8.18 -9.42 8.02
C VAL A 81 6.77 -9.33 7.49
N THR A 82 5.93 -10.33 7.79
CA THR A 82 4.53 -10.35 7.35
C THR A 82 3.75 -9.15 7.89
N GLU A 83 3.89 -8.87 9.18
CA GLU A 83 3.13 -7.78 9.79
C GLU A 83 3.60 -6.41 9.32
N LEU A 84 4.91 -6.21 9.20
CA LEU A 84 5.44 -4.93 8.71
C LEU A 84 5.09 -4.72 7.24
N SER A 85 5.12 -5.78 6.43
CA SER A 85 4.72 -5.70 5.02
C SER A 85 3.24 -5.36 4.88
N SER A 86 2.40 -6.00 5.70
CA SER A 86 0.96 -5.76 5.69
C SER A 86 0.64 -4.33 6.11
N LYS A 87 1.34 -3.84 7.15
CA LYS A 87 1.20 -2.46 7.60
C LYS A 87 1.56 -1.47 6.49
N ALA A 88 2.67 -1.70 5.81
CA ALA A 88 3.13 -0.84 4.72
C ALA A 88 2.12 -0.84 3.56
N TRP A 89 1.61 -2.02 3.19
CA TRP A 89 0.61 -2.14 2.14
C TRP A 89 -0.65 -1.34 2.48
N ARG A 90 -1.12 -1.45 3.72
CA ARG A 90 -2.33 -0.72 4.16
C ARG A 90 -2.11 0.79 4.17
N ALA A 91 -0.92 1.24 4.56
CA ALA A 91 -0.60 2.67 4.53
C ALA A 91 -0.62 3.20 3.10
N MET A 92 -0.06 2.46 2.15
CA MET A 92 -0.09 2.85 0.75
C MET A 92 -1.52 2.84 0.19
N ALA A 93 -2.30 1.82 0.53
CA ALA A 93 -3.70 1.73 0.10
C ALA A 93 -4.52 2.90 0.63
N ASP A 94 -4.29 3.29 1.88
CA ASP A 94 -4.95 4.42 2.51
C ASP A 94 -4.66 5.71 1.74
N LEU A 95 -3.39 5.95 1.45
CA LEU A 95 -2.97 7.13 0.69
C LEU A 95 -3.55 7.13 -0.73
N GLU A 96 -3.50 6.00 -1.41
CA GLU A 96 -4.01 5.89 -2.78
C GLU A 96 -5.52 6.16 -2.84
N ARG A 97 -6.27 5.61 -1.88
CA ARG A 97 -7.71 5.85 -1.81
C ARG A 97 -8.03 7.32 -1.61
N TYR A 98 -7.27 7.99 -0.75
CA TYR A 98 -7.48 9.42 -0.53
C TYR A 98 -7.20 10.21 -1.81
N LEU A 99 -6.06 9.93 -2.45
CA LEU A 99 -5.63 10.66 -3.64
C LEU A 99 -6.55 10.46 -4.84
N THR A 100 -7.17 9.29 -4.97
CA THR A 100 -8.07 8.99 -6.09
C THR A 100 -9.54 9.28 -5.79
N GLY A 101 -9.84 9.82 -4.60
CA GLY A 101 -11.21 10.11 -4.21
C GLY A 101 -12.02 8.89 -3.81
N LYS A 102 -11.37 7.77 -3.57
CA LYS A 102 -12.03 6.52 -3.13
C LYS A 102 -11.92 6.33 -1.62
N CYS A 103 -11.57 7.39 -0.92
CA CYS A 103 -11.46 7.40 0.53
C CYS A 103 -12.85 7.36 1.16
N THR A 104 -12.98 6.56 2.23
CA THR A 104 -14.26 6.45 2.96
C THR A 104 -14.34 7.40 4.16
N TYR A 105 -13.34 8.24 4.34
CA TYR A 105 -13.32 9.19 5.46
C TYR A 105 -14.29 10.33 5.20
N THR A 106 -15.02 10.71 6.23
CA THR A 106 -15.98 11.79 6.14
C THR A 106 -15.41 13.15 6.52
N GLN A 107 -14.22 13.17 7.09
CA GLN A 107 -13.60 14.42 7.53
C GLN A 107 -12.84 15.09 6.38
N PRO A 108 -13.08 16.39 6.18
CA PRO A 108 -12.28 17.13 5.21
C PRO A 108 -10.86 17.28 5.74
N ILE A 109 -9.91 16.96 4.88
CA ILE A 109 -8.49 17.13 5.22
C ILE A 109 -7.95 18.27 4.36
N LYS A 110 -7.37 19.23 5.01
CA LYS A 110 -6.84 20.43 4.35
C LYS A 110 -5.34 20.39 4.25
#